data_29df9388ab72572ce997dc7b10bd611c
#
_entry.id   29df9388ab72572ce997dc7b10bd611c
#
_cell.length_a   1.000
_cell.length_b   1.000
_cell.length_c   1.000
_cell.angle_alpha   90.00
_cell.angle_beta   90.00
_cell.angle_gamma   90.00
#
_symmetry.space_group_name_H-M   'P 1'
#
loop_
_entity.id
_entity.type
_entity.pdbx_description
1 polymer ?
#
loop_
_entity_poly.entity_id
_entity_poly.type
_entity_poly.pdbx_seq_one_letter_code
_entity_poly.pdbx_strand_id
1 'polypeptide(L)'
;MLKIEMPIEQAKLAAEACLFYARMLTGDYQAVIDLCLDKTLPDGEYESCSATAREYLSQAKSRISSDAPDASLTAEQVKKIEDDVLTLKELFETSDGSIVVSDAQAELISGVCELYARVRMGQFKEIIWYFLDMKLPSEDYCERRDEAEQLLLKARESIYPDLHGIGHSYGIGKFEDADKVYDVHQVIRYARGHWREPFSYYPVPKCTVVNGT
;
A
#
# COMPACT_ATOMS: atom_id res chain seq x y z
N MET A 1 -0.14 -5.75 23.48
CA MET A 1 1.16 -5.77 22.78
C MET A 1 1.26 -7.02 21.94
N LEU A 2 1.69 -6.91 20.71
CA LEU A 2 1.91 -8.03 19.80
C LEU A 2 3.42 -8.13 19.52
N LYS A 3 3.98 -9.35 19.55
CA LYS A 3 5.33 -9.62 19.07
C LYS A 3 5.20 -10.21 17.67
N ILE A 4 5.84 -9.57 16.70
CA ILE A 4 5.85 -10.01 15.30
C ILE A 4 7.27 -10.50 15.01
N GLU A 5 7.38 -11.74 14.56
CA GLU A 5 8.64 -12.35 14.15
C GLU A 5 8.56 -12.64 12.64
N MET A 6 9.59 -12.22 11.90
CA MET A 6 9.66 -12.39 10.45
C MET A 6 11.10 -12.48 9.97
N PRO A 7 11.36 -13.07 8.80
CA PRO A 7 12.68 -12.99 8.16
C PRO A 7 13.13 -11.53 7.97
N ILE A 8 14.43 -11.26 8.11
CA ILE A 8 15.01 -9.91 7.96
C ILE A 8 14.65 -9.29 6.59
N GLU A 9 14.62 -10.10 5.54
CA GLU A 9 14.21 -9.65 4.21
C GLU A 9 12.75 -9.15 4.20
N GLN A 10 11.87 -9.84 4.90
CA GLN A 10 10.46 -9.44 5.02
C GLN A 10 10.31 -8.17 5.87
N ALA A 11 11.13 -8.01 6.91
CA ALA A 11 11.18 -6.77 7.70
C ALA A 11 11.62 -5.56 6.85
N LYS A 12 12.62 -5.74 5.97
CA LYS A 12 13.03 -4.68 5.02
C LYS A 12 11.91 -4.29 4.07
N LEU A 13 11.20 -5.27 3.53
CA LEU A 13 10.04 -5.00 2.66
C LEU A 13 8.91 -4.30 3.42
N ALA A 14 8.68 -4.63 4.68
CA ALA A 14 7.71 -3.91 5.53
C ALA A 14 8.16 -2.46 5.80
N ALA A 15 9.46 -2.21 5.94
CA ALA A 15 10.00 -0.84 6.03
C ALA A 15 9.79 -0.06 4.72
N GLU A 16 9.99 -0.69 3.57
CA GLU A 16 9.69 -0.09 2.26
C GLU A 16 8.20 0.22 2.10
N ALA A 17 7.33 -0.66 2.59
CA ALA A 17 5.89 -0.44 2.60
C ALA A 17 5.52 0.79 3.46
N CYS A 18 6.17 0.97 4.61
CA CYS A 18 6.00 2.16 5.44
C CYS A 18 6.40 3.44 4.68
N LEU A 19 7.56 3.43 4.02
CA LEU A 19 8.01 4.57 3.23
C LEU A 19 7.06 4.89 2.06
N PHE A 20 6.60 3.86 1.36
CA PHE A 20 5.61 4.00 0.29
C PHE A 20 4.33 4.68 0.80
N TYR A 21 3.80 4.19 1.93
CA TYR A 21 2.58 4.74 2.52
C TYR A 21 2.75 6.21 2.96
N ALA A 22 3.88 6.56 3.60
CA ALA A 22 4.17 7.94 4.00
C ALA A 22 4.21 8.89 2.80
N ARG A 23 4.84 8.47 1.69
CA ARG A 23 4.85 9.22 0.43
C ARG A 23 3.44 9.39 -0.15
N MET A 24 2.64 8.33 -0.18
CA MET A 24 1.26 8.39 -0.66
C MET A 24 0.39 9.31 0.21
N LEU A 25 0.56 9.25 1.54
CA LEU A 25 -0.16 10.10 2.50
C LEU A 25 0.11 11.58 2.27
N THR A 26 1.34 11.95 1.91
CA THR A 26 1.73 13.33 1.56
C THR A 26 1.42 13.70 0.11
N GLY A 27 0.78 12.81 -0.63
CA GLY A 27 0.35 13.02 -2.02
C GLY A 27 1.47 12.87 -3.05
N ASP A 28 2.55 12.17 -2.72
CA ASP A 28 3.62 11.82 -3.67
C ASP A 28 3.27 10.53 -4.43
N TYR A 29 2.46 10.68 -5.46
CA TYR A 29 2.04 9.55 -6.32
C TYR A 29 3.16 9.03 -7.26
N GLN A 30 4.32 9.71 -7.31
CA GLN A 30 5.51 9.14 -7.95
C GLN A 30 5.93 7.82 -7.28
N ALA A 31 5.61 7.64 -6.00
CA ALA A 31 5.84 6.40 -5.26
C ALA A 31 5.27 5.16 -5.96
N VAL A 32 4.13 5.29 -6.65
CA VAL A 32 3.51 4.18 -7.41
C VAL A 32 4.39 3.76 -8.59
N ILE A 33 4.95 4.73 -9.31
CA ILE A 33 5.85 4.48 -10.44
C ILE A 33 7.14 3.83 -9.94
N ASP A 34 7.72 4.39 -8.87
CA ASP A 34 8.97 3.89 -8.29
C ASP A 34 8.84 2.45 -7.77
N LEU A 35 7.66 2.09 -7.28
CA LEU A 35 7.34 0.75 -6.80
C LEU A 35 7.07 -0.24 -7.94
N CYS A 36 6.34 0.19 -8.96
CA CYS A 36 5.66 -0.73 -9.89
C CYS A 36 6.33 -0.81 -11.26
N LEU A 37 6.89 0.29 -11.78
CA LEU A 37 7.46 0.30 -13.12
C LEU A 37 8.78 -0.46 -13.16
N ASP A 38 8.91 -1.35 -14.13
CA ASP A 38 10.11 -2.16 -14.32
C ASP A 38 11.31 -1.28 -14.71
N LYS A 39 12.30 -1.24 -13.84
CA LYS A 39 13.53 -0.45 -14.03
C LYS A 39 14.50 -1.08 -15.04
N THR A 40 14.20 -2.28 -15.52
CA THR A 40 15.02 -2.97 -16.56
C THR A 40 14.57 -2.67 -17.98
N LEU A 41 13.46 -1.92 -18.13
CA LEU A 41 13.01 -1.45 -19.45
C LEU A 41 14.09 -0.57 -20.13
N PRO A 42 14.18 -0.60 -21.47
CA PRO A 42 15.00 0.36 -22.20
C PRO A 42 14.64 1.82 -21.83
N ASP A 43 15.63 2.70 -21.72
CA ASP A 43 15.45 4.08 -21.22
C ASP A 43 14.28 4.82 -21.89
N GLY A 44 14.17 4.76 -23.22
CA GLY A 44 13.08 5.45 -23.94
C GLY A 44 11.70 4.85 -23.67
N GLU A 45 11.60 3.55 -23.41
CA GLU A 45 10.36 2.87 -23.03
C GLU A 45 10.00 3.19 -21.59
N TYR A 46 10.98 3.11 -20.69
CA TYR A 46 10.81 3.51 -19.29
C TYR A 46 10.30 4.95 -19.16
N GLU A 47 10.95 5.88 -19.87
CA GLU A 47 10.56 7.31 -19.84
C GLU A 47 9.12 7.52 -20.35
N SER A 48 8.76 6.86 -21.46
CA SER A 48 7.41 6.96 -22.04
C SER A 48 6.34 6.42 -21.10
N CYS A 49 6.55 5.21 -20.56
CA CYS A 49 5.62 4.59 -19.61
C CYS A 49 5.52 5.43 -18.31
N SER A 50 6.64 5.89 -17.79
CA SER A 50 6.71 6.73 -16.60
C SER A 50 5.99 8.07 -16.78
N ALA A 51 6.18 8.73 -17.93
CA ALA A 51 5.52 10.02 -18.24
C ALA A 51 4.00 9.84 -18.33
N THR A 52 3.55 8.82 -19.05
CA THR A 52 2.12 8.52 -19.21
C THR A 52 1.47 8.15 -17.88
N ALA A 53 2.11 7.28 -17.09
CA ALA A 53 1.62 6.92 -15.76
C ALA A 53 1.56 8.13 -14.83
N ARG A 54 2.58 8.99 -14.84
CA ARG A 54 2.63 10.21 -14.01
C ARG A 54 1.49 11.16 -14.33
N GLU A 55 1.15 11.32 -15.60
CA GLU A 55 0.03 12.16 -16.01
C GLU A 55 -1.29 11.65 -15.40
N TYR A 56 -1.61 10.37 -15.58
CA TYR A 56 -2.83 9.79 -15.04
C TYR A 56 -2.86 9.76 -13.50
N LEU A 57 -1.73 9.45 -12.85
CA LEU A 57 -1.62 9.48 -11.39
C LEU A 57 -1.80 10.89 -10.82
N SER A 58 -1.29 11.92 -11.50
CA SER A 58 -1.50 13.32 -11.11
C SER A 58 -2.96 13.73 -11.21
N GLN A 59 -3.65 13.32 -12.28
CA GLN A 59 -5.08 13.54 -12.43
C GLN A 59 -5.89 12.76 -11.38
N ALA A 60 -5.57 11.50 -11.13
CA ALA A 60 -6.21 10.69 -10.10
C ALA A 60 -6.05 11.32 -8.70
N LYS A 61 -4.84 11.79 -8.38
CA LYS A 61 -4.58 12.53 -7.14
C LYS A 61 -5.55 13.70 -6.97
N SER A 62 -5.79 14.51 -8.00
CA SER A 62 -6.69 15.67 -7.91
C SER A 62 -8.16 15.26 -7.64
N ARG A 63 -8.54 14.01 -7.96
CA ARG A 63 -9.87 13.46 -7.66
C ARG A 63 -9.96 12.86 -6.27
N ILE A 64 -8.86 12.27 -5.78
CA ILE A 64 -8.78 11.62 -4.47
C ILE A 64 -8.55 12.66 -3.37
N SER A 65 -7.56 13.54 -3.54
CA SER A 65 -7.25 14.60 -2.59
C SER A 65 -8.13 15.81 -2.87
N SER A 66 -9.16 16.03 -2.07
CA SER A 66 -9.97 17.24 -2.21
C SER A 66 -9.28 18.40 -1.48
N ASP A 67 -9.17 19.54 -2.16
CA ASP A 67 -8.85 20.84 -1.52
C ASP A 67 -10.04 21.37 -0.67
N ALA A 68 -11.03 20.52 -0.40
CA ALA A 68 -12.19 20.90 0.38
C ALA A 68 -11.76 21.18 1.83
N PRO A 69 -12.25 22.27 2.43
CA PRO A 69 -11.90 22.65 3.82
C PRO A 69 -12.36 21.65 4.88
N ASP A 70 -13.15 20.65 4.50
CA ASP A 70 -13.67 19.57 5.34
C ASP A 70 -12.95 18.22 5.08
N ALA A 71 -11.70 18.24 4.63
CA ALA A 71 -10.91 17.03 4.49
C ALA A 71 -10.97 16.18 5.77
N SER A 72 -11.18 14.87 5.65
CA SER A 72 -11.43 13.95 6.78
C SER A 72 -10.30 13.93 7.82
N LEU A 73 -9.08 14.29 7.40
CA LEU A 73 -7.92 14.42 8.25
C LEU A 73 -7.39 15.86 8.22
N THR A 74 -7.16 16.43 9.39
CA THR A 74 -6.44 17.70 9.50
C THR A 74 -4.96 17.51 9.13
N ALA A 75 -4.27 18.59 8.75
CA ALA A 75 -2.84 18.53 8.48
C ALA A 75 -2.02 17.97 9.67
N GLU A 76 -2.46 18.23 10.91
CA GLU A 76 -1.86 17.70 12.12
C GLU A 76 -2.07 16.18 12.24
N GLN A 77 -3.27 15.68 11.90
CA GLN A 77 -3.54 14.23 11.88
C GLN A 77 -2.75 13.51 10.80
N VAL A 78 -2.65 14.10 9.60
CA VAL A 78 -1.80 13.56 8.52
C VAL A 78 -0.35 13.47 8.97
N LYS A 79 0.17 14.56 9.57
CA LYS A 79 1.54 14.61 10.07
C LYS A 79 1.79 13.57 11.16
N LYS A 80 0.84 13.40 12.08
CA LYS A 80 0.94 12.37 13.12
C LYS A 80 1.02 10.96 12.53
N ILE A 81 0.15 10.62 11.56
CA ILE A 81 0.18 9.31 10.91
C ILE A 81 1.50 9.11 10.17
N GLU A 82 1.98 10.14 9.47
CA GLU A 82 3.29 10.11 8.81
C GLU A 82 4.42 9.80 9.81
N ASP A 83 4.47 10.50 10.94
CA ASP A 83 5.48 10.30 11.98
C ASP A 83 5.39 8.89 12.59
N ASP A 84 4.17 8.39 12.85
CA ASP A 84 3.93 7.03 13.35
C ASP A 84 4.44 5.99 12.34
N VAL A 85 4.17 6.16 11.04
CA VAL A 85 4.62 5.25 9.97
C VAL A 85 6.13 5.28 9.81
N LEU A 86 6.77 6.45 9.87
CA LEU A 86 8.23 6.57 9.79
C LEU A 86 8.92 5.95 11.00
N THR A 87 8.33 6.06 12.18
CA THR A 87 8.79 5.36 13.40
C THR A 87 8.74 3.84 13.22
N LEU A 88 7.67 3.32 12.61
CA LEU A 88 7.56 1.89 12.29
C LEU A 88 8.60 1.44 11.26
N LYS A 89 8.87 2.27 10.26
CA LYS A 89 9.93 2.03 9.27
C LYS A 89 11.28 1.84 9.97
N GLU A 90 11.67 2.77 10.85
CA GLU A 90 12.92 2.69 11.60
C GLU A 90 12.97 1.42 12.49
N LEU A 91 11.84 1.06 13.11
CA LEU A 91 11.73 -0.15 13.93
C LEU A 91 12.00 -1.41 13.09
N PHE A 92 11.46 -1.49 11.87
CA PHE A 92 11.74 -2.60 10.97
C PHE A 92 13.19 -2.64 10.48
N GLU A 93 13.76 -1.49 10.10
CA GLU A 93 15.15 -1.39 9.60
C GLU A 93 16.19 -1.77 10.64
N THR A 94 15.92 -1.50 11.91
CA THR A 94 16.84 -1.78 13.03
C THR A 94 16.59 -3.13 13.68
N SER A 95 15.51 -3.82 13.32
CA SER A 95 15.17 -5.11 13.93
C SER A 95 16.07 -6.24 13.44
N ASP A 96 16.24 -7.24 14.28
CA ASP A 96 16.84 -8.53 13.95
C ASP A 96 15.81 -9.56 13.39
N GLY A 97 14.65 -9.06 12.96
CA GLY A 97 13.51 -9.87 12.52
C GLY A 97 12.43 -10.04 13.57
N SER A 98 12.54 -9.34 14.72
CA SER A 98 11.54 -9.37 15.79
C SER A 98 11.21 -7.95 16.25
N ILE A 99 9.92 -7.59 16.26
CA ILE A 99 9.42 -6.31 16.75
C ILE A 99 8.30 -6.51 17.76
N VAL A 100 8.17 -5.59 18.70
CA VAL A 100 7.07 -5.55 19.67
C VAL A 100 6.30 -4.26 19.46
N VAL A 101 5.00 -4.38 19.20
CA VAL A 101 4.15 -3.24 18.83
C VAL A 101 2.86 -3.21 19.65
N SER A 102 2.27 -2.04 19.78
CA SER A 102 0.92 -1.87 20.29
C SER A 102 -0.12 -2.41 19.30
N ASP A 103 -1.37 -2.58 19.75
CA ASP A 103 -2.46 -2.99 18.87
C ASP A 103 -2.73 -1.97 17.76
N ALA A 104 -2.66 -0.67 18.08
CA ALA A 104 -2.80 0.41 17.09
C ALA A 104 -1.67 0.40 16.05
N GLN A 105 -0.43 0.17 16.48
CA GLN A 105 0.69 0.03 15.55
C GLN A 105 0.55 -1.21 14.66
N ALA A 106 0.09 -2.33 15.21
CA ALA A 106 -0.16 -3.54 14.43
C ALA A 106 -1.26 -3.31 13.37
N GLU A 107 -2.31 -2.57 13.70
CA GLU A 107 -3.33 -2.17 12.74
C GLU A 107 -2.76 -1.33 11.60
N LEU A 108 -1.95 -0.33 11.95
CA LEU A 108 -1.29 0.53 10.97
C LEU A 108 -0.35 -0.27 10.07
N ILE A 109 0.50 -1.16 10.63
CA ILE A 109 1.37 -2.06 9.86
C ILE A 109 0.54 -2.91 8.89
N SER A 110 -0.56 -3.49 9.38
CA SER A 110 -1.44 -4.32 8.55
C SER A 110 -1.97 -3.54 7.33
N GLY A 111 -2.48 -2.32 7.54
CA GLY A 111 -2.97 -1.46 6.45
C GLY A 111 -1.90 -1.03 5.47
N VAL A 112 -0.75 -0.62 5.99
CA VAL A 112 0.43 -0.22 5.18
C VAL A 112 0.90 -1.36 4.29
N CYS A 113 1.05 -2.57 4.85
CA CYS A 113 1.47 -3.76 4.12
C CYS A 113 0.42 -4.20 3.08
N GLU A 114 -0.86 -4.09 3.42
CA GLU A 114 -1.94 -4.39 2.47
C GLU A 114 -1.89 -3.46 1.26
N LEU A 115 -1.83 -2.14 1.48
CA LEU A 115 -1.80 -1.17 0.39
C LEU A 115 -0.59 -1.36 -0.52
N TYR A 116 0.60 -1.49 0.06
CA TYR A 116 1.84 -1.73 -0.70
C TYR A 116 1.70 -2.96 -1.60
N ALA A 117 1.31 -4.09 -1.02
CA ALA A 117 1.20 -5.35 -1.74
C ALA A 117 0.17 -5.26 -2.87
N ARG A 118 -1.01 -4.70 -2.59
CA ARG A 118 -2.07 -4.55 -3.59
C ARG A 118 -1.67 -3.64 -4.75
N VAL A 119 -1.04 -2.51 -4.46
CA VAL A 119 -0.53 -1.59 -5.50
C VAL A 119 0.56 -2.28 -6.31
N ARG A 120 1.52 -2.95 -5.66
CA ARG A 120 2.57 -3.72 -6.35
C ARG A 120 2.02 -4.81 -7.26
N MET A 121 0.92 -5.44 -6.86
CA MET A 121 0.18 -6.42 -7.68
C MET A 121 -0.67 -5.78 -8.80
N GLY A 122 -0.69 -4.48 -8.96
CA GLY A 122 -1.48 -3.77 -9.97
C GLY A 122 -2.93 -3.48 -9.57
N GLN A 123 -3.28 -3.61 -8.28
CA GLN A 123 -4.60 -3.31 -7.76
C GLN A 123 -4.71 -1.83 -7.35
N PHE A 124 -4.47 -0.90 -8.29
CA PHE A 124 -4.35 0.54 -8.01
C PHE A 124 -5.63 1.17 -7.45
N LYS A 125 -6.78 0.59 -7.68
CA LYS A 125 -8.04 1.08 -7.10
C LYS A 125 -8.05 1.06 -5.57
N GLU A 126 -7.20 0.26 -4.93
CA GLU A 126 -7.08 0.26 -3.48
C GLU A 126 -6.62 1.61 -2.93
N ILE A 127 -5.90 2.41 -3.72
CA ILE A 127 -5.51 3.79 -3.37
C ILE A 127 -6.75 4.63 -3.01
N ILE A 128 -7.87 4.42 -3.70
CA ILE A 128 -9.12 5.14 -3.45
C ILE A 128 -9.63 4.84 -2.04
N TRP A 129 -9.61 3.56 -1.62
CA TRP A 129 -10.11 3.15 -0.30
C TRP A 129 -9.30 3.72 0.86
N TYR A 130 -8.03 4.02 0.64
CA TYR A 130 -7.13 4.56 1.66
C TYR A 130 -7.14 6.09 1.74
N PHE A 131 -7.39 6.78 0.62
CA PHE A 131 -7.13 8.21 0.52
C PHE A 131 -8.33 9.07 0.06
N LEU A 132 -9.38 8.48 -0.52
CA LEU A 132 -10.59 9.24 -0.84
C LEU A 132 -11.45 9.41 0.43
N ASP A 133 -11.82 10.66 0.70
CA ASP A 133 -12.63 10.98 1.88
C ASP A 133 -14.04 10.39 1.80
N MET A 134 -14.34 9.43 2.67
CA MET A 134 -15.66 8.81 2.77
C MET A 134 -16.75 9.73 3.37
N LYS A 135 -16.38 10.91 3.91
CA LYS A 135 -17.34 11.88 4.45
C LYS A 135 -17.89 12.82 3.40
N LEU A 136 -17.37 12.76 2.17
CA LEU A 136 -17.95 13.50 1.06
C LEU A 136 -19.43 13.16 0.87
N PRO A 137 -20.27 14.12 0.41
CA PRO A 137 -21.62 13.81 -0.04
C PRO A 137 -21.63 12.65 -1.00
N SER A 138 -22.65 11.78 -0.91
CA SER A 138 -22.68 10.51 -1.67
C SER A 138 -22.49 10.69 -3.18
N GLU A 139 -23.07 11.74 -3.75
CA GLU A 139 -22.93 12.04 -5.18
C GLU A 139 -21.50 12.41 -5.54
N ASP A 140 -20.89 13.32 -4.79
CA ASP A 140 -19.50 13.77 -4.98
C ASP A 140 -18.52 12.62 -4.77
N TYR A 141 -18.76 11.77 -3.77
CA TYR A 141 -17.94 10.59 -3.52
C TYR A 141 -17.98 9.61 -4.70
N CYS A 142 -19.19 9.29 -5.20
CA CYS A 142 -19.35 8.35 -6.30
C CYS A 142 -18.69 8.87 -7.58
N GLU A 143 -18.90 10.15 -7.93
CA GLU A 143 -18.30 10.76 -9.11
C GLU A 143 -16.76 10.75 -9.02
N ARG A 144 -16.20 11.22 -7.91
CA ARG A 144 -14.73 11.25 -7.69
C ARG A 144 -14.13 9.86 -7.71
N ARG A 145 -14.78 8.89 -7.06
CA ARG A 145 -14.35 7.49 -7.06
C ARG A 145 -14.27 6.93 -8.47
N ASP A 146 -15.35 7.10 -9.25
CA ASP A 146 -15.45 6.52 -10.58
C ASP A 146 -14.43 7.17 -11.54
N GLU A 147 -14.24 8.48 -11.47
CA GLU A 147 -13.21 9.18 -12.24
C GLU A 147 -11.78 8.76 -11.81
N ALA A 148 -11.51 8.67 -10.51
CA ALA A 148 -10.23 8.23 -10.01
C ALA A 148 -9.93 6.78 -10.42
N GLU A 149 -10.92 5.88 -10.37
CA GLU A 149 -10.76 4.48 -10.79
C GLU A 149 -10.36 4.37 -12.27
N GLN A 150 -10.99 5.16 -13.16
CA GLN A 150 -10.63 5.18 -14.57
C GLN A 150 -9.20 5.69 -14.81
N LEU A 151 -8.78 6.72 -14.07
CA LEU A 151 -7.43 7.28 -14.19
C LEU A 151 -6.37 6.32 -13.65
N LEU A 152 -6.63 5.69 -12.51
CA LEU A 152 -5.75 4.68 -11.93
C LEU A 152 -5.65 3.42 -12.82
N LEU A 153 -6.73 3.05 -13.50
CA LEU A 153 -6.71 1.96 -14.49
C LEU A 153 -5.77 2.28 -15.65
N LYS A 154 -5.87 3.50 -16.21
CA LYS A 154 -4.97 3.96 -17.29
C LYS A 154 -3.51 4.03 -16.86
N ALA A 155 -3.25 4.51 -15.63
CA ALA A 155 -1.91 4.50 -15.06
C ALA A 155 -1.36 3.07 -14.94
N ARG A 156 -2.20 2.13 -14.46
CA ARG A 156 -1.84 0.71 -14.38
C ARG A 156 -1.50 0.11 -15.73
N GLU A 157 -2.33 0.37 -16.75
CA GLU A 157 -2.10 -0.14 -18.10
C GLU A 157 -0.79 0.37 -18.71
N SER A 158 -0.38 1.60 -18.36
CA SER A 158 0.91 2.15 -18.77
C SER A 158 2.09 1.49 -18.05
N ILE A 159 1.92 1.05 -16.80
CA ILE A 159 2.97 0.41 -15.98
C ILE A 159 3.03 -1.10 -16.25
N TYR A 160 1.88 -1.73 -16.42
CA TYR A 160 1.72 -3.17 -16.58
C TYR A 160 0.89 -3.50 -17.84
N PRO A 161 1.42 -3.28 -19.05
CA PRO A 161 0.65 -3.47 -20.30
C PRO A 161 0.15 -4.91 -20.49
N ASP A 162 0.91 -5.89 -20.00
CA ASP A 162 0.56 -7.32 -20.11
C ASP A 162 -0.31 -7.83 -18.97
N LEU A 163 -0.65 -6.96 -18.05
CA LEU A 163 -1.43 -7.32 -16.88
C LEU A 163 -2.94 -7.21 -17.17
N HIS A 164 -3.53 -8.26 -17.73
CA HIS A 164 -4.96 -8.31 -18.06
C HIS A 164 -5.78 -8.89 -16.90
N GLY A 165 -6.91 -8.25 -16.58
CA GLY A 165 -7.87 -8.71 -15.58
C GLY A 165 -8.22 -7.69 -14.48
N ILE A 166 -9.37 -7.88 -13.85
CA ILE A 166 -9.98 -6.97 -12.86
C ILE A 166 -10.36 -7.68 -11.54
N GLY A 167 -9.79 -8.86 -11.26
CA GLY A 167 -10.17 -9.65 -10.08
C GLY A 167 -9.37 -9.31 -8.81
N HIS A 168 -9.94 -9.59 -7.63
CA HIS A 168 -9.27 -9.43 -6.34
C HIS A 168 -8.05 -10.34 -6.15
N SER A 169 -7.91 -11.39 -6.93
CA SER A 169 -6.77 -12.33 -6.90
C SER A 169 -5.67 -11.97 -7.89
N TYR A 170 -5.77 -10.79 -8.49
CA TYR A 170 -4.90 -10.36 -9.55
C TYR A 170 -3.49 -10.04 -9.04
N GLY A 171 -2.47 -10.56 -9.69
CA GLY A 171 -1.07 -10.32 -9.34
C GLY A 171 -0.49 -11.21 -8.24
N ILE A 172 -1.32 -11.95 -7.50
CA ILE A 172 -0.82 -12.91 -6.50
C ILE A 172 0.08 -13.94 -7.19
N GLY A 173 1.27 -14.14 -6.63
CA GLY A 173 2.28 -15.04 -7.16
C GLY A 173 3.07 -14.56 -8.35
N LYS A 174 2.85 -13.34 -8.80
CA LYS A 174 3.66 -12.70 -9.84
C LYS A 174 4.80 -11.86 -9.27
N PHE A 175 4.60 -11.34 -8.06
CA PHE A 175 5.51 -10.42 -7.40
C PHE A 175 5.83 -10.97 -6.01
N GLU A 176 6.96 -11.64 -5.86
CA GLU A 176 7.39 -12.28 -4.61
C GLU A 176 7.51 -11.28 -3.45
N ASP A 177 7.96 -10.07 -3.72
CA ASP A 177 8.04 -8.96 -2.77
C ASP A 177 6.65 -8.56 -2.24
N ALA A 178 5.66 -8.45 -3.12
CA ALA A 178 4.29 -8.17 -2.74
C ALA A 178 3.66 -9.29 -1.91
N ASP A 179 3.88 -10.55 -2.31
CA ASP A 179 3.36 -11.71 -1.58
C ASP A 179 3.92 -11.78 -0.16
N LYS A 180 5.23 -11.50 0.02
CA LYS A 180 5.88 -11.45 1.34
C LYS A 180 5.31 -10.34 2.23
N VAL A 181 5.07 -9.15 1.68
CA VAL A 181 4.47 -8.03 2.43
C VAL A 181 3.00 -8.32 2.75
N TYR A 182 2.27 -8.92 1.82
CA TYR A 182 0.86 -9.30 2.06
C TYR A 182 0.73 -10.37 3.16
N ASP A 183 1.71 -11.27 3.30
CA ASP A 183 1.75 -12.24 4.40
C ASP A 183 1.80 -11.55 5.78
N VAL A 184 2.58 -10.48 5.93
CA VAL A 184 2.60 -9.67 7.16
C VAL A 184 1.20 -9.14 7.50
N HIS A 185 0.52 -8.55 6.51
CA HIS A 185 -0.86 -8.08 6.67
C HIS A 185 -1.80 -9.19 7.15
N GLN A 186 -1.79 -10.35 6.48
CA GLN A 186 -2.70 -11.46 6.80
C GLN A 186 -2.47 -12.02 8.21
N VAL A 187 -1.21 -12.20 8.59
CA VAL A 187 -0.86 -12.77 9.90
C VAL A 187 -1.28 -11.84 11.04
N ILE A 188 -1.08 -10.53 10.87
CA ILE A 188 -1.53 -9.53 11.86
C ILE A 188 -3.06 -9.53 11.97
N ARG A 189 -3.78 -9.53 10.85
CA ARG A 189 -5.26 -9.60 10.85
C ARG A 189 -5.78 -10.82 11.56
N TYR A 190 -5.17 -11.97 11.30
CA TYR A 190 -5.54 -13.23 11.96
C TYR A 190 -5.30 -13.15 13.47
N ALA A 191 -4.13 -12.69 13.90
CA ALA A 191 -3.79 -12.55 15.31
C ALA A 191 -4.72 -11.60 16.07
N ARG A 192 -5.27 -10.59 15.40
CA ARG A 192 -6.26 -9.66 15.96
C ARG A 192 -7.70 -10.16 15.88
N GLY A 193 -7.94 -11.39 15.43
CA GLY A 193 -9.26 -12.01 15.35
C GLY A 193 -10.17 -11.48 14.24
N HIS A 194 -9.64 -10.69 13.30
CA HIS A 194 -10.42 -10.07 12.23
C HIS A 194 -10.68 -11.00 11.03
N TRP A 195 -10.05 -12.17 10.95
CA TRP A 195 -10.19 -13.04 9.81
C TRP A 195 -9.95 -14.53 10.15
N ARG A 196 -10.24 -15.39 9.18
CA ARG A 196 -9.88 -16.82 9.20
C ARG A 196 -8.37 -17.00 9.10
N GLU A 197 -7.88 -18.25 9.31
CA GLU A 197 -6.46 -18.58 9.15
C GLU A 197 -5.81 -17.89 7.93
N PRO A 198 -4.54 -17.45 8.06
CA PRO A 198 -3.84 -16.81 6.96
C PRO A 198 -3.87 -17.69 5.73
N PHE A 199 -4.35 -17.14 4.64
CA PHE A 199 -4.44 -17.83 3.39
C PHE A 199 -3.13 -17.58 2.62
N SER A 200 -2.23 -18.56 2.66
CA SER A 200 -0.99 -18.50 1.91
C SER A 200 -1.13 -19.31 0.62
N TYR A 201 -1.06 -18.66 -0.53
CA TYR A 201 -0.94 -19.33 -1.83
C TYR A 201 0.48 -19.87 -2.09
N TYR A 202 1.45 -19.47 -1.28
CA TYR A 202 2.86 -19.79 -1.48
C TYR A 202 3.51 -20.30 -0.20
N PRO A 203 4.50 -21.20 -0.30
CA PRO A 203 5.37 -21.56 0.82
C PRO A 203 6.35 -20.41 1.09
N VAL A 204 5.86 -19.29 1.60
CA VAL A 204 6.69 -18.17 2.03
C VAL A 204 7.20 -18.45 3.45
N PRO A 205 8.44 -18.08 3.80
CA PRO A 205 8.91 -18.05 5.19
C PRO A 205 7.98 -17.13 5.98
N LYS A 206 7.34 -17.68 7.00
CA LYS A 206 6.15 -17.07 7.56
C LYS A 206 6.50 -16.06 8.63
N CYS A 207 5.94 -14.87 8.49
CA CYS A 207 5.67 -13.99 9.61
C CYS A 207 4.82 -14.73 10.65
N THR A 208 5.16 -14.60 11.91
CA THR A 208 4.37 -15.12 13.03
C THR A 208 4.07 -14.02 14.02
N VAL A 209 2.87 -14.06 14.61
CA VAL A 209 2.49 -13.15 15.69
C VAL A 209 2.28 -13.94 16.96
N VAL A 210 2.95 -13.54 18.01
CA VAL A 210 2.81 -14.09 19.33
C VAL A 210 2.17 -13.04 20.24
N ASN A 211 1.04 -13.38 20.84
CA ASN A 211 0.44 -12.50 21.84
C ASN A 211 1.44 -12.31 22.98
N GLY A 212 1.91 -11.06 23.16
CA GLY A 212 2.79 -10.72 24.26
C GLY A 212 2.03 -10.87 25.58
N THR A 213 2.60 -11.61 26.49
CA THR A 213 2.17 -11.70 27.89
C THR A 213 2.40 -10.37 28.59
#